data_7050a4caa8c1c000a972acbe93632f4e
#
_entry.id   7050a4caa8c1c000a972acbe93632f4e
#
_cell.length_a   1.000
_cell.length_b   1.000
_cell.length_c   1.000
_cell.angle_alpha   90.00
_cell.angle_beta   90.00
_cell.angle_gamma   90.00
#
_symmetry.space_group_name_H-M   'P 1'
#
loop_
_entity.id
_entity.type
_entity.pdbx_description
1 polymer ?
#
loop_
_entity_poly.entity_id
_entity_poly.type
_entity_poly.pdbx_seq_one_letter_code
_entity_poly.pdbx_strand_id
1 'polypeptide(L)'
;MSSIQDKSSKGSWYFDVILLTVGIALVFGLFLGTRPLSVPDEARYAEIPREMLVLHDFVTPHLNGVKYFEKPPLFYWLQAGSIKQLNPIIVQAESTLTETKRESYVGSISEWAVRLPNALVALLGCLLVYAAGRLLFERRAGLLSAIILASSLLYFVLARMVTLDMTLSFCLSASLLAFLVAINGPPGLGRRFLLYSAYSFSALAVLTKGLVGLLFPTMIIGLWILLTNQWRLLKQLYLPSGFLLFLLIVLPWHILVQLKNPEFFQFYFIEQQFLRYSTLIAQR
;
A
#
# COMPACT_ATOMS: atom_id res chain seq x y z
N MET A 1 -27.20 -30.75 -13.48
CA MET A 1 -25.97 -30.99 -12.67
C MET A 1 -25.08 -29.74 -12.52
N SER A 2 -25.14 -28.71 -13.37
CA SER A 2 -24.32 -27.50 -13.32
C SER A 2 -24.63 -26.54 -12.13
N SER A 3 -25.90 -26.46 -11.70
CA SER A 3 -26.28 -25.51 -10.63
C SER A 3 -25.87 -25.93 -9.20
N ILE A 4 -25.67 -27.22 -8.95
CA ILE A 4 -25.25 -27.74 -7.64
C ILE A 4 -23.74 -27.59 -7.46
N GLN A 5 -22.95 -27.77 -8.52
CA GLN A 5 -21.51 -27.52 -8.50
C GLN A 5 -21.17 -26.05 -8.29
N ASP A 6 -21.93 -25.11 -8.88
CA ASP A 6 -21.72 -23.67 -8.71
C ASP A 6 -22.01 -23.19 -7.28
N LYS A 7 -23.09 -23.70 -6.62
CA LYS A 7 -23.39 -23.40 -5.22
C LYS A 7 -22.36 -23.95 -4.23
N SER A 8 -21.85 -25.18 -4.47
CA SER A 8 -20.77 -25.77 -3.64
C SER A 8 -19.47 -24.99 -3.75
N SER A 9 -19.13 -24.53 -4.95
CA SER A 9 -17.94 -23.73 -5.19
C SER A 9 -17.99 -22.35 -4.51
N LYS A 10 -19.15 -21.69 -4.51
CA LYS A 10 -19.36 -20.40 -3.84
C LYS A 10 -19.33 -20.54 -2.31
N GLY A 11 -19.98 -21.57 -1.75
CA GLY A 11 -19.96 -21.83 -0.31
C GLY A 11 -18.53 -22.06 0.23
N SER A 12 -17.69 -22.79 -0.52
CA SER A 12 -16.30 -22.99 -0.14
C SER A 12 -15.43 -21.71 -0.19
N TRP A 13 -15.78 -20.80 -1.10
CA TRP A 13 -15.07 -19.52 -1.23
C TRP A 13 -15.27 -18.62 0.00
N TYR A 14 -16.52 -18.46 0.46
CA TYR A 14 -16.80 -17.69 1.67
C TYR A 14 -16.19 -18.30 2.93
N PHE A 15 -16.26 -19.61 3.06
CA PHE A 15 -15.66 -20.32 4.20
C PHE A 15 -14.15 -20.11 4.25
N ASP A 16 -13.45 -20.27 3.12
CA ASP A 16 -11.99 -20.08 3.02
C ASP A 16 -11.60 -18.65 3.37
N VAL A 17 -12.31 -17.64 2.82
CA VAL A 17 -12.03 -16.23 3.10
C VAL A 17 -12.23 -15.92 4.58
N ILE A 18 -13.33 -16.38 5.19
CA ILE A 18 -13.57 -16.16 6.63
C ILE A 18 -12.48 -16.83 7.46
N LEU A 19 -12.15 -18.10 7.17
CA LEU A 19 -11.13 -18.85 7.89
C LEU A 19 -9.77 -18.18 7.82
N LEU A 20 -9.33 -17.78 6.60
CA LEU A 20 -8.07 -17.07 6.40
C LEU A 20 -8.09 -15.70 7.08
N THR A 21 -9.20 -14.96 6.96
CA THR A 21 -9.31 -13.64 7.58
C THR A 21 -9.18 -13.74 9.10
N VAL A 22 -9.92 -14.64 9.76
CA VAL A 22 -9.85 -14.80 11.20
C VAL A 22 -8.46 -15.30 11.63
N GLY A 23 -7.94 -16.37 10.99
CA GLY A 23 -6.64 -16.93 11.34
C GLY A 23 -5.49 -15.95 11.16
N ILE A 24 -5.43 -15.25 10.03
CA ILE A 24 -4.36 -14.30 9.73
C ILE A 24 -4.51 -13.01 10.56
N ALA A 25 -5.75 -12.53 10.80
CA ALA A 25 -5.99 -11.39 11.68
C ALA A 25 -5.53 -11.68 13.11
N LEU A 26 -5.73 -12.89 13.62
CA LEU A 26 -5.17 -13.31 14.91
C LEU A 26 -3.64 -13.30 14.88
N VAL A 27 -3.02 -13.88 13.86
CA VAL A 27 -1.55 -13.95 13.74
C VAL A 27 -0.91 -12.56 13.69
N PHE A 28 -1.47 -11.64 12.91
CA PHE A 28 -0.89 -10.29 12.77
C PHE A 28 -1.34 -9.32 13.87
N GLY A 29 -2.56 -9.50 14.41
CA GLY A 29 -3.16 -8.58 15.38
C GLY A 29 -2.82 -8.85 16.84
N LEU A 30 -2.58 -10.13 17.22
CA LEU A 30 -2.24 -10.46 18.60
C LEU A 30 -0.95 -9.74 19.05
N PHE A 31 -1.02 -9.07 20.21
CA PHE A 31 0.11 -8.34 20.80
C PHE A 31 0.69 -7.22 19.88
N LEU A 32 -0.10 -6.66 18.96
CA LEU A 32 0.36 -5.64 18.01
C LEU A 32 0.84 -4.35 18.71
N GLY A 33 0.21 -3.96 19.82
CA GLY A 33 0.51 -2.76 20.59
C GLY A 33 1.38 -2.96 21.84
N THR A 34 1.90 -4.18 22.09
CA THR A 34 2.64 -4.45 23.33
C THR A 34 4.09 -3.98 23.31
N ARG A 35 4.66 -3.76 22.14
CA ARG A 35 6.05 -3.32 21.94
C ARG A 35 6.09 -1.82 21.66
N PRO A 36 6.99 -1.04 22.30
CA PRO A 36 7.18 0.36 21.95
C PRO A 36 7.62 0.52 20.48
N LEU A 37 7.43 1.70 19.92
CA LEU A 37 7.84 2.01 18.54
C LEU A 37 9.37 1.98 18.43
N SER A 38 9.87 1.32 17.40
CA SER A 38 11.29 1.24 17.12
C SER A 38 11.79 2.57 16.55
N VAL A 39 12.84 3.12 17.19
CA VAL A 39 13.55 4.30 16.72
C VAL A 39 14.63 3.84 15.72
N PRO A 40 14.88 4.57 14.61
CA PRO A 40 14.22 5.83 14.21
C PRO A 40 12.96 5.65 13.32
N ASP A 41 12.75 4.50 12.70
CA ASP A 41 11.85 4.38 11.56
C ASP A 41 10.37 4.37 11.96
N GLU A 42 9.95 3.50 12.91
CA GLU A 42 8.53 3.45 13.30
C GLU A 42 8.09 4.79 13.93
N ALA A 43 8.96 5.42 14.74
CA ALA A 43 8.68 6.70 15.35
C ALA A 43 8.50 7.81 14.31
N ARG A 44 9.37 7.87 13.29
CA ARG A 44 9.26 8.82 12.17
C ARG A 44 7.94 8.65 11.42
N TYR A 45 7.61 7.42 11.07
CA TYR A 45 6.40 7.11 10.29
C TYR A 45 5.11 7.21 11.10
N ALA A 46 5.17 7.26 12.42
CA ALA A 46 4.03 7.56 13.29
C ALA A 46 3.86 9.08 13.48
N GLU A 47 4.96 9.84 13.54
CA GLU A 47 4.95 11.29 13.77
C GLU A 47 4.38 12.06 12.57
N ILE A 48 4.76 11.71 11.33
CA ILE A 48 4.28 12.41 10.13
C ILE A 48 2.73 12.44 10.05
N PRO A 49 2.00 11.31 10.14
CA PRO A 49 0.55 11.32 10.12
C PRO A 49 -0.07 12.02 11.34
N ARG A 50 0.61 12.04 12.50
CA ARG A 50 0.18 12.82 13.66
C ARG A 50 0.21 14.30 13.34
N GLU A 51 1.32 14.80 12.78
CA GLU A 51 1.41 16.22 12.39
C GLU A 51 0.41 16.59 11.29
N MET A 52 0.12 15.69 10.34
CA MET A 52 -0.94 15.91 9.34
C MET A 52 -2.30 16.15 10.00
N LEU A 53 -2.61 15.41 11.06
CA LEU A 53 -3.88 15.59 11.80
C LEU A 53 -3.90 16.89 12.59
N VAL A 54 -2.80 17.24 13.26
CA VAL A 54 -2.68 18.45 14.09
C VAL A 54 -2.69 19.72 13.25
N LEU A 55 -1.93 19.71 12.14
CA LEU A 55 -1.83 20.87 11.23
C LEU A 55 -3.00 20.95 10.25
N HIS A 56 -3.87 19.94 10.22
CA HIS A 56 -4.92 19.78 9.21
C HIS A 56 -4.38 19.90 7.77
N ASP A 57 -3.12 19.49 7.56
CA ASP A 57 -2.44 19.53 6.28
C ASP A 57 -2.15 18.11 5.75
N PHE A 58 -3.03 17.64 4.86
CA PHE A 58 -2.89 16.33 4.21
C PHE A 58 -2.15 16.40 2.86
N VAL A 59 -1.72 17.59 2.46
CA VAL A 59 -0.99 17.81 1.19
C VAL A 59 0.50 17.81 1.43
N THR A 60 0.97 18.60 2.41
CA THR A 60 2.39 18.72 2.75
C THR A 60 2.69 17.91 4.01
N PRO A 61 3.39 16.76 3.91
CA PRO A 61 3.87 16.05 5.08
C PRO A 61 4.88 16.87 5.88
N HIS A 62 4.83 16.79 7.21
CA HIS A 62 5.80 17.41 8.12
C HIS A 62 6.39 16.35 9.06
N LEU A 63 7.61 16.57 9.48
CA LEU A 63 8.31 15.79 10.52
C LEU A 63 9.02 16.74 11.47
N ASN A 64 8.61 16.80 12.73
CA ASN A 64 9.10 17.73 13.74
C ASN A 64 9.01 19.20 13.29
N GLY A 65 7.88 19.55 12.68
CA GLY A 65 7.61 20.90 12.14
C GLY A 65 8.32 21.23 10.83
N VAL A 66 9.16 20.36 10.29
CA VAL A 66 9.88 20.56 9.02
C VAL A 66 9.17 19.81 7.89
N LYS A 67 9.05 20.45 6.71
CA LYS A 67 8.46 19.80 5.53
C LYS A 67 9.24 18.54 5.14
N TYR A 68 8.51 17.46 4.89
CA TYR A 68 9.08 16.15 4.59
C TYR A 68 8.61 15.63 3.24
N PHE A 69 9.45 15.76 2.22
CA PHE A 69 9.14 15.39 0.83
C PHE A 69 9.78 14.08 0.35
N GLU A 70 10.41 13.30 1.24
CA GLU A 70 11.11 12.09 0.79
C GLU A 70 10.18 11.01 0.23
N LYS A 71 8.93 10.97 0.71
CA LYS A 71 7.94 9.95 0.31
C LYS A 71 6.57 10.57 0.04
N PRO A 72 5.81 10.03 -0.94
CA PRO A 72 4.43 10.40 -1.21
C PRO A 72 3.48 10.03 -0.07
N PRO A 73 2.23 10.53 -0.06
CA PRO A 73 1.41 10.61 1.14
C PRO A 73 0.54 9.39 1.44
N LEU A 74 0.36 8.43 0.52
CA LEU A 74 -0.65 7.37 0.66
C LEU A 74 -0.52 6.61 1.99
N PHE A 75 0.70 6.24 2.34
CA PHE A 75 0.96 5.55 3.59
C PHE A 75 0.58 6.40 4.81
N TYR A 76 0.94 7.68 4.80
CA TYR A 76 0.62 8.61 5.89
C TYR A 76 -0.89 8.85 6.02
N TRP A 77 -1.61 8.89 4.90
CA TRP A 77 -3.08 9.00 4.93
C TRP A 77 -3.74 7.77 5.58
N LEU A 78 -3.23 6.57 5.30
CA LEU A 78 -3.72 5.34 5.94
C LEU A 78 -3.46 5.36 7.45
N GLN A 79 -2.27 5.80 7.87
CA GLN A 79 -1.90 5.94 9.27
C GLN A 79 -2.73 7.03 9.96
N ALA A 80 -2.88 8.19 9.35
CA ALA A 80 -3.68 9.29 9.88
C ALA A 80 -5.15 8.87 10.07
N GLY A 81 -5.72 8.12 9.12
CA GLY A 81 -7.07 7.56 9.23
C GLY A 81 -7.21 6.63 10.43
N SER A 82 -6.24 5.75 10.66
CA SER A 82 -6.22 4.84 11.82
C SER A 82 -6.07 5.60 13.14
N ILE A 83 -5.14 6.53 13.23
CA ILE A 83 -4.93 7.36 14.43
C ILE A 83 -6.20 8.14 14.74
N LYS A 84 -6.82 8.78 13.76
CA LYS A 84 -8.05 9.56 13.95
C LYS A 84 -9.20 8.72 14.50
N GLN A 85 -9.34 7.48 14.06
CA GLN A 85 -10.43 6.60 14.50
C GLN A 85 -10.18 5.98 15.88
N LEU A 86 -8.94 5.60 16.18
CA LEU A 86 -8.60 4.83 17.37
C LEU A 86 -8.09 5.68 18.54
N ASN A 87 -7.66 6.93 18.25
CA ASN A 87 -7.21 7.90 19.24
C ASN A 87 -7.91 9.27 19.09
N PRO A 88 -9.25 9.33 19.10
CA PRO A 88 -9.97 10.57 18.85
C PRO A 88 -9.68 11.66 19.90
N ILE A 89 -9.33 11.29 21.13
CA ILE A 89 -9.03 12.21 22.24
C ILE A 89 -7.78 13.04 21.95
N ILE A 90 -6.75 12.45 21.32
CA ILE A 90 -5.51 13.18 20.97
C ILE A 90 -5.78 14.27 19.95
N VAL A 91 -6.58 13.95 18.92
CA VAL A 91 -6.90 14.90 17.86
C VAL A 91 -7.72 16.10 18.39
N GLN A 92 -8.60 15.87 19.37
CA GLN A 92 -9.41 16.93 19.99
C GLN A 92 -8.62 17.75 21.02
N ALA A 93 -7.76 17.11 21.81
CA ALA A 93 -6.97 17.78 22.85
C ALA A 93 -5.95 18.76 22.25
N GLU A 94 -5.29 18.40 21.14
CA GLU A 94 -4.27 19.25 20.50
C GLU A 94 -4.85 20.52 19.88
N SER A 95 -6.12 20.52 19.44
CA SER A 95 -6.78 21.72 18.91
C SER A 95 -7.10 22.78 19.97
N THR A 96 -7.07 22.40 21.26
CA THR A 96 -7.46 23.25 22.40
C THR A 96 -6.33 23.58 23.35
N LEU A 97 -5.12 23.00 23.21
CA LEU A 97 -4.03 23.15 24.16
C LEU A 97 -3.05 24.27 23.78
N THR A 98 -2.63 25.03 24.78
CA THR A 98 -1.47 25.95 24.73
C THR A 98 -0.16 25.18 24.53
N GLU A 99 0.86 25.82 23.92
CA GLU A 99 2.14 25.20 23.53
C GLU A 99 2.81 24.38 24.63
N THR A 100 2.77 24.83 25.88
CA THR A 100 3.36 24.16 27.06
C THR A 100 2.71 22.80 27.38
N LYS A 101 1.45 22.59 26.98
CA LYS A 101 0.74 21.30 27.18
C LYS A 101 0.87 20.36 25.97
N ARG A 102 1.24 20.87 24.79
CA ARG A 102 1.49 20.05 23.61
C ARG A 102 2.61 19.02 23.83
N GLU A 103 3.73 19.43 24.46
CA GLU A 103 4.86 18.53 24.74
C GLU A 103 4.48 17.35 25.65
N SER A 104 3.53 17.55 26.59
CA SER A 104 3.10 16.50 27.52
C SER A 104 2.19 15.44 26.86
N TYR A 105 1.48 15.80 25.76
CA TYR A 105 0.59 14.89 25.02
C TYR A 105 1.24 14.14 23.87
N VAL A 106 2.48 14.51 23.48
CA VAL A 106 3.26 13.86 22.41
C VAL A 106 3.50 12.38 22.66
N GLY A 107 3.36 11.90 23.90
CA GLY A 107 3.65 10.51 24.30
C GLY A 107 2.50 9.51 24.18
N SER A 108 1.34 9.84 23.64
CA SER A 108 0.15 8.99 23.80
C SER A 108 -0.47 8.42 22.51
N ILE A 109 0.26 8.39 21.38
CA ILE A 109 -0.23 7.63 20.23
C ILE A 109 -0.16 6.13 20.56
N SER A 110 -1.30 5.44 20.47
CA SER A 110 -1.33 4.01 20.68
C SER A 110 -0.52 3.30 19.57
N GLU A 111 0.48 2.52 19.97
CA GLU A 111 1.29 1.70 19.06
C GLU A 111 0.41 0.78 18.22
N TRP A 112 -0.72 0.36 18.77
CA TRP A 112 -1.70 -0.44 18.08
C TRP A 112 -2.34 0.33 16.92
N ALA A 113 -2.68 1.62 17.12
CA ALA A 113 -3.31 2.45 16.10
C ALA A 113 -2.40 2.68 14.89
N VAL A 114 -1.10 2.86 15.09
CA VAL A 114 -0.15 3.08 13.99
C VAL A 114 0.26 1.78 13.27
N ARG A 115 0.21 0.63 13.93
CA ARG A 115 0.56 -0.67 13.32
C ARG A 115 -0.61 -1.34 12.61
N LEU A 116 -1.84 -1.02 13.01
CA LEU A 116 -3.05 -1.63 12.45
C LEU A 116 -3.14 -1.53 10.92
N PRO A 117 -2.87 -0.38 10.27
CA PRO A 117 -2.90 -0.29 8.80
C PRO A 117 -2.00 -1.31 8.12
N ASN A 118 -0.78 -1.52 8.62
CA ASN A 118 0.15 -2.50 8.07
C ASN A 118 -0.37 -3.94 8.25
N ALA A 119 -0.90 -4.27 9.41
CA ALA A 119 -1.49 -5.58 9.66
C ALA A 119 -2.70 -5.86 8.75
N LEU A 120 -3.56 -4.86 8.52
CA LEU A 120 -4.69 -4.96 7.58
C LEU A 120 -4.24 -5.10 6.14
N VAL A 121 -3.27 -4.31 5.69
CA VAL A 121 -2.71 -4.41 4.34
C VAL A 121 -2.05 -5.77 4.12
N ALA A 122 -1.35 -6.31 5.12
CA ALA A 122 -0.77 -7.65 5.07
C ALA A 122 -1.84 -8.74 4.97
N LEU A 123 -2.92 -8.63 5.76
CA LEU A 123 -4.07 -9.53 5.65
C LEU A 123 -4.66 -9.49 4.23
N LEU A 124 -4.90 -8.30 3.67
CA LEU A 124 -5.39 -8.14 2.31
C LEU A 124 -4.43 -8.75 1.27
N GLY A 125 -3.12 -8.65 1.49
CA GLY A 125 -2.11 -9.28 0.64
C GLY A 125 -2.20 -10.82 0.65
N CYS A 126 -2.41 -11.44 1.80
CA CYS A 126 -2.63 -12.88 1.91
C CYS A 126 -3.93 -13.31 1.21
N LEU A 127 -5.03 -12.55 1.38
CA LEU A 127 -6.29 -12.82 0.69
C LEU A 127 -6.18 -12.63 -0.83
N LEU A 128 -5.40 -11.64 -1.27
CA LEU A 128 -5.10 -11.42 -2.69
C LEU A 128 -4.37 -12.61 -3.30
N VAL A 129 -3.33 -13.11 -2.64
CA VAL A 129 -2.55 -14.28 -3.09
C VAL A 129 -3.41 -15.55 -3.06
N TYR A 130 -4.26 -15.72 -2.04
CA TYR A 130 -5.27 -16.78 -2.02
C TYR A 130 -6.17 -16.73 -3.25
N ALA A 131 -6.74 -15.54 -3.53
CA ALA A 131 -7.66 -15.36 -4.65
C ALA A 131 -6.98 -15.64 -6.00
N ALA A 132 -5.79 -15.09 -6.21
CA ALA A 132 -5.01 -15.32 -7.43
C ALA A 132 -4.62 -16.80 -7.59
N GLY A 133 -4.11 -17.42 -6.54
CA GLY A 133 -3.73 -18.85 -6.56
C GLY A 133 -4.91 -19.77 -6.86
N ARG A 134 -6.08 -19.45 -6.29
CA ARG A 134 -7.31 -20.19 -6.55
C ARG A 134 -7.84 -20.00 -7.98
N LEU A 135 -7.75 -18.77 -8.52
CA LEU A 135 -8.23 -18.47 -9.87
C LEU A 135 -7.30 -19.01 -10.96
N LEU A 136 -5.99 -19.00 -10.74
CA LEU A 136 -4.98 -19.41 -11.72
C LEU A 136 -4.71 -20.92 -11.69
N PHE A 137 -4.87 -21.55 -10.54
CA PHE A 137 -4.59 -22.98 -10.33
C PHE A 137 -5.80 -23.67 -9.72
N GLU A 138 -5.80 -23.85 -8.38
CA GLU A 138 -6.86 -24.55 -7.66
C GLU A 138 -7.02 -24.03 -6.22
N ARG A 139 -8.10 -24.47 -5.54
CA ARG A 139 -8.39 -24.07 -4.14
C ARG A 139 -7.22 -24.36 -3.19
N ARG A 140 -6.60 -25.55 -3.30
CA ARG A 140 -5.48 -25.97 -2.43
C ARG A 140 -4.27 -25.08 -2.65
N ALA A 141 -3.92 -24.78 -3.88
CA ALA A 141 -2.82 -23.88 -4.22
C ALA A 141 -3.05 -22.49 -3.62
N GLY A 142 -4.27 -21.93 -3.73
CA GLY A 142 -4.60 -20.65 -3.13
C GLY A 142 -4.45 -20.65 -1.60
N LEU A 143 -5.02 -21.65 -0.90
CA LEU A 143 -4.90 -21.78 0.55
C LEU A 143 -3.45 -21.89 1.02
N LEU A 144 -2.68 -22.78 0.40
CA LEU A 144 -1.26 -22.96 0.73
C LEU A 144 -0.45 -21.69 0.49
N SER A 145 -0.67 -21.00 -0.64
CA SER A 145 0.02 -19.74 -0.94
C SER A 145 -0.23 -18.66 0.11
N ALA A 146 -1.46 -18.50 0.57
CA ALA A 146 -1.79 -17.54 1.63
C ALA A 146 -1.15 -17.91 2.98
N ILE A 147 -1.17 -19.19 3.35
CA ILE A 147 -0.59 -19.68 4.61
C ILE A 147 0.94 -19.53 4.58
N ILE A 148 1.60 -19.91 3.49
CA ILE A 148 3.04 -19.76 3.31
C ILE A 148 3.45 -18.31 3.39
N LEU A 149 2.71 -17.40 2.72
CA LEU A 149 2.98 -15.98 2.78
C LEU A 149 2.81 -15.43 4.20
N ALA A 150 1.70 -15.76 4.89
CA ALA A 150 1.44 -15.31 6.25
C ALA A 150 2.46 -15.82 7.26
N SER A 151 3.04 -17.01 7.06
CA SER A 151 4.07 -17.62 7.91
C SER A 151 5.50 -17.23 7.52
N SER A 152 5.71 -16.55 6.39
CA SER A 152 7.02 -16.06 5.98
C SER A 152 7.52 -15.01 6.98
N LEU A 153 8.73 -15.22 7.53
CA LEU A 153 9.29 -14.38 8.59
C LEU A 153 9.33 -12.90 8.20
N LEU A 154 9.82 -12.57 7.01
CA LEU A 154 9.91 -11.19 6.57
C LEU A 154 8.51 -10.54 6.44
N TYR A 155 7.55 -11.27 5.87
CA TYR A 155 6.19 -10.76 5.70
C TYR A 155 5.50 -10.53 7.06
N PHE A 156 5.67 -11.48 7.99
CA PHE A 156 5.17 -11.38 9.36
C PHE A 156 5.75 -10.16 10.10
N VAL A 157 7.07 -9.94 9.99
CA VAL A 157 7.72 -8.77 10.61
C VAL A 157 7.20 -7.47 10.03
N LEU A 158 7.15 -7.34 8.69
CA LEU A 158 6.66 -6.14 8.01
C LEU A 158 5.17 -5.87 8.30
N ALA A 159 4.35 -6.91 8.48
CA ALA A 159 2.95 -6.77 8.87
C ALA A 159 2.77 -6.10 10.24
N ARG A 160 3.75 -6.20 11.12
CA ARG A 160 3.71 -5.75 12.52
C ARG A 160 4.61 -4.54 12.80
N MET A 161 5.20 -3.97 11.77
CA MET A 161 6.03 -2.77 11.84
C MET A 161 5.39 -1.63 11.07
N VAL A 162 5.63 -0.39 11.50
CA VAL A 162 5.19 0.81 10.80
C VAL A 162 6.19 1.12 9.68
N THR A 163 5.96 0.55 8.50
CA THR A 163 6.83 0.75 7.33
C THR A 163 6.00 0.92 6.05
N LEU A 164 6.50 1.71 5.11
CA LEU A 164 5.88 1.85 3.79
C LEU A 164 5.95 0.57 2.95
N ASP A 165 6.89 -0.32 3.28
CA ASP A 165 7.23 -1.48 2.44
C ASP A 165 6.09 -2.49 2.36
N MET A 166 5.30 -2.64 3.43
CA MET A 166 4.12 -3.50 3.40
C MET A 166 3.06 -2.99 2.41
N THR A 167 2.73 -1.69 2.46
CA THR A 167 1.76 -1.08 1.54
C THR A 167 2.26 -1.11 0.09
N LEU A 168 3.55 -0.82 -0.13
CA LEU A 168 4.18 -0.93 -1.45
C LEU A 168 4.10 -2.37 -1.98
N SER A 169 4.51 -3.35 -1.18
CA SER A 169 4.50 -4.77 -1.56
C SER A 169 3.10 -5.25 -1.92
N PHE A 170 2.09 -4.85 -1.15
CA PHE A 170 0.69 -5.12 -1.47
C PHE A 170 0.28 -4.52 -2.81
N CYS A 171 0.53 -3.23 -3.03
CA CYS A 171 0.14 -2.54 -4.26
C CYS A 171 0.84 -3.13 -5.50
N LEU A 172 2.15 -3.42 -5.40
CA LEU A 172 2.89 -4.07 -6.50
C LEU A 172 2.36 -5.48 -6.79
N SER A 173 2.13 -6.28 -5.75
CA SER A 173 1.56 -7.62 -5.90
C SER A 173 0.15 -7.57 -6.48
N ALA A 174 -0.69 -6.63 -6.03
CA ALA A 174 -2.04 -6.45 -6.55
C ALA A 174 -2.04 -6.05 -8.03
N SER A 175 -1.13 -5.15 -8.43
CA SER A 175 -0.96 -4.76 -9.83
C SER A 175 -0.57 -5.96 -10.71
N LEU A 176 0.46 -6.71 -10.31
CA LEU A 176 0.98 -7.84 -11.08
C LEU A 176 0.01 -9.04 -11.11
N LEU A 177 -0.61 -9.37 -9.97
CA LEU A 177 -1.57 -10.48 -9.90
C LEU A 177 -2.87 -10.16 -10.65
N ALA A 178 -3.36 -8.91 -10.57
CA ALA A 178 -4.51 -8.48 -11.37
C ALA A 178 -4.22 -8.58 -12.87
N PHE A 179 -3.03 -8.16 -13.31
CA PHE A 179 -2.58 -8.35 -14.68
C PHE A 179 -2.54 -9.86 -15.05
N LEU A 180 -1.91 -10.68 -14.23
CA LEU A 180 -1.73 -12.11 -14.50
C LEU A 180 -3.07 -12.86 -14.60
N VAL A 181 -3.99 -12.58 -13.68
CA VAL A 181 -5.36 -13.16 -13.72
C VAL A 181 -6.11 -12.66 -14.94
N ALA A 182 -5.98 -11.37 -15.29
CA ALA A 182 -6.65 -10.79 -16.45
C ALA A 182 -6.24 -11.46 -17.77
N ILE A 183 -4.95 -11.68 -17.98
CA ILE A 183 -4.46 -12.26 -19.25
C ILE A 183 -4.79 -13.74 -19.40
N ASN A 184 -4.94 -14.46 -18.30
CA ASN A 184 -5.33 -15.87 -18.28
C ASN A 184 -6.86 -16.07 -18.25
N GLY A 185 -7.63 -15.00 -17.99
CA GLY A 185 -9.11 -15.04 -17.95
C GLY A 185 -9.76 -14.83 -19.31
N PRO A 186 -11.06 -15.17 -19.44
CA PRO A 186 -11.82 -14.93 -20.64
C PRO A 186 -11.97 -13.43 -20.94
N PRO A 187 -12.07 -13.04 -22.22
CA PRO A 187 -12.36 -11.66 -22.58
C PRO A 187 -13.74 -11.24 -22.06
N GLY A 188 -13.84 -10.00 -21.55
CA GLY A 188 -15.09 -9.47 -21.00
C GLY A 188 -14.88 -8.38 -19.95
N LEU A 189 -15.95 -8.01 -19.27
CA LEU A 189 -15.94 -6.96 -18.24
C LEU A 189 -15.01 -7.29 -17.08
N GLY A 190 -14.95 -8.55 -16.63
CA GLY A 190 -14.06 -8.99 -15.54
C GLY A 190 -12.58 -8.79 -15.88
N ARG A 191 -12.15 -9.19 -17.09
CA ARG A 191 -10.79 -8.95 -17.58
C ARG A 191 -10.46 -7.45 -17.63
N ARG A 192 -11.41 -6.65 -18.16
CA ARG A 192 -11.23 -5.20 -18.23
C ARG A 192 -11.10 -4.59 -16.84
N PHE A 193 -11.93 -4.98 -15.89
CA PHE A 193 -11.87 -4.53 -14.51
C PHE A 193 -10.50 -4.85 -13.87
N LEU A 194 -9.99 -6.07 -14.04
CA LEU A 194 -8.69 -6.49 -13.52
C LEU A 194 -7.54 -5.69 -14.14
N LEU A 195 -7.57 -5.39 -15.44
CA LEU A 195 -6.54 -4.57 -16.09
C LEU A 195 -6.55 -3.12 -15.55
N TYR A 196 -7.72 -2.50 -15.37
CA TYR A 196 -7.79 -1.18 -14.75
C TYR A 196 -7.38 -1.21 -13.27
N SER A 197 -7.67 -2.29 -12.54
CA SER A 197 -7.16 -2.49 -11.18
C SER A 197 -5.63 -2.55 -11.16
N ALA A 198 -5.00 -3.21 -12.14
CA ALA A 198 -3.54 -3.23 -12.25
C ALA A 198 -2.93 -1.83 -12.37
N TYR A 199 -3.52 -0.95 -13.22
CA TYR A 199 -3.11 0.45 -13.32
C TYR A 199 -3.34 1.24 -12.04
N SER A 200 -4.49 1.04 -11.40
CA SER A 200 -4.84 1.72 -10.14
C SER A 200 -3.87 1.34 -9.01
N PHE A 201 -3.55 0.05 -8.84
CA PHE A 201 -2.61 -0.39 -7.82
C PHE A 201 -1.16 0.06 -8.12
N SER A 202 -0.75 0.11 -9.39
CA SER A 202 0.53 0.72 -9.76
C SER A 202 0.57 2.22 -9.41
N ALA A 203 -0.52 2.96 -9.64
CA ALA A 203 -0.64 4.36 -9.24
C ALA A 203 -0.58 4.55 -7.71
N LEU A 204 -1.27 3.69 -6.94
CA LEU A 204 -1.20 3.68 -5.48
C LEU A 204 0.21 3.32 -4.98
N ALA A 205 0.92 2.43 -5.65
CA ALA A 205 2.32 2.12 -5.36
C ALA A 205 3.22 3.36 -5.56
N VAL A 206 2.98 4.16 -6.62
CA VAL A 206 3.66 5.46 -6.82
C VAL A 206 3.35 6.42 -5.68
N LEU A 207 2.09 6.53 -5.26
CA LEU A 207 1.70 7.36 -4.12
C LEU A 207 2.20 6.84 -2.76
N THR A 208 2.79 5.62 -2.72
CA THR A 208 3.42 5.06 -1.51
C THR A 208 4.92 5.35 -1.46
N LYS A 209 5.66 5.07 -2.55
CA LYS A 209 7.14 5.12 -2.54
C LYS A 209 7.76 5.74 -3.80
N GLY A 210 6.97 6.39 -4.64
CA GLY A 210 7.44 7.09 -5.84
C GLY A 210 7.62 6.19 -7.06
N LEU A 211 8.60 6.48 -7.90
CA LEU A 211 8.79 5.87 -9.23
C LEU A 211 8.87 4.34 -9.23
N VAL A 212 9.27 3.74 -8.13
CA VAL A 212 9.32 2.26 -7.95
C VAL A 212 7.97 1.63 -8.28
N GLY A 213 6.86 2.30 -7.91
CA GLY A 213 5.50 1.82 -8.17
C GLY A 213 5.12 1.71 -9.64
N LEU A 214 5.76 2.50 -10.50
CA LEU A 214 5.59 2.44 -11.96
C LEU A 214 6.63 1.52 -12.61
N LEU A 215 7.90 1.67 -12.23
CA LEU A 215 9.01 0.98 -12.88
C LEU A 215 8.92 -0.55 -12.73
N PHE A 216 8.66 -1.06 -11.52
CA PHE A 216 8.64 -2.51 -11.29
C PHE A 216 7.55 -3.22 -12.09
N PRO A 217 6.26 -2.85 -12.02
CA PRO A 217 5.24 -3.52 -12.83
C PRO A 217 5.51 -3.40 -14.33
N THR A 218 5.94 -2.21 -14.80
CA THR A 218 6.22 -1.98 -16.22
C THR A 218 7.40 -2.83 -16.68
N MET A 219 8.49 -2.92 -15.91
CA MET A 219 9.66 -3.73 -16.26
C MET A 219 9.32 -5.23 -16.26
N ILE A 220 8.63 -5.72 -15.24
CA ILE A 220 8.27 -7.14 -15.12
C ILE A 220 7.35 -7.54 -16.27
N ILE A 221 6.28 -6.78 -16.51
CA ILE A 221 5.32 -7.06 -17.59
C ILE A 221 5.99 -6.90 -18.95
N GLY A 222 6.77 -5.83 -19.15
CA GLY A 222 7.49 -5.56 -20.39
C GLY A 222 8.50 -6.64 -20.71
N LEU A 223 9.33 -7.05 -19.74
CA LEU A 223 10.29 -8.14 -19.88
C LEU A 223 9.59 -9.49 -20.18
N TRP A 224 8.49 -9.76 -19.49
CA TRP A 224 7.71 -10.97 -19.75
C TRP A 224 7.15 -10.99 -21.17
N ILE A 225 6.56 -9.88 -21.68
CA ILE A 225 6.08 -9.77 -23.06
C ILE A 225 7.22 -9.98 -24.07
N LEU A 226 8.39 -9.39 -23.80
CA LEU A 226 9.58 -9.50 -24.63
C LEU A 226 10.07 -10.96 -24.70
N LEU A 227 10.27 -11.61 -23.56
CA LEU A 227 10.79 -12.97 -23.48
C LEU A 227 9.82 -14.02 -24.04
N THR A 228 8.52 -13.81 -23.88
CA THR A 228 7.49 -14.72 -24.41
C THR A 228 7.02 -14.37 -25.82
N ASN A 229 7.56 -13.29 -26.42
CA ASN A 229 7.21 -12.78 -27.76
C ASN A 229 5.70 -12.53 -27.93
N GLN A 230 5.01 -12.05 -26.85
CA GLN A 230 3.57 -11.85 -26.84
C GLN A 230 3.14 -10.39 -27.15
N TRP A 231 3.73 -9.77 -28.15
CA TRP A 231 3.46 -8.37 -28.55
C TRP A 231 1.98 -8.06 -28.83
N ARG A 232 1.19 -9.08 -29.23
CA ARG A 232 -0.25 -8.93 -29.48
C ARG A 232 -1.03 -8.53 -28.23
N LEU A 233 -0.50 -8.85 -27.03
CA LEU A 233 -1.14 -8.47 -25.77
C LEU A 233 -1.19 -6.96 -25.58
N LEU A 234 -0.21 -6.20 -26.07
CA LEU A 234 -0.20 -4.74 -25.95
C LEU A 234 -1.49 -4.08 -26.44
N LYS A 235 -2.11 -4.63 -27.50
CA LYS A 235 -3.41 -4.15 -28.04
C LYS A 235 -4.57 -4.43 -27.10
N GLN A 236 -4.42 -5.37 -26.18
CA GLN A 236 -5.48 -5.84 -25.27
C GLN A 236 -5.36 -5.23 -23.86
N LEU A 237 -4.26 -4.51 -23.57
CA LEU A 237 -3.98 -3.94 -22.26
C LEU A 237 -4.68 -2.59 -22.03
N TYR A 238 -5.40 -2.04 -22.99
CA TYR A 238 -6.04 -0.73 -22.86
C TYR A 238 -5.06 0.38 -22.44
N LEU A 239 -3.81 0.36 -22.98
CA LEU A 239 -2.72 1.23 -22.57
C LEU A 239 -3.11 2.73 -22.47
N PRO A 240 -3.77 3.36 -23.47
CA PRO A 240 -4.07 4.79 -23.37
C PRO A 240 -5.02 5.12 -22.21
N SER A 241 -6.11 4.36 -22.07
CA SER A 241 -7.10 4.61 -21.02
C SER A 241 -6.63 4.15 -19.64
N GLY A 242 -5.83 3.07 -19.56
CA GLY A 242 -5.20 2.63 -18.32
C GLY A 242 -4.15 3.63 -17.83
N PHE A 243 -3.35 4.17 -18.73
CA PHE A 243 -2.38 5.22 -18.39
C PHE A 243 -3.07 6.53 -17.99
N LEU A 244 -4.17 6.89 -18.64
CA LEU A 244 -4.98 8.04 -18.21
C LEU A 244 -5.52 7.84 -16.79
N LEU A 245 -6.05 6.66 -16.46
CA LEU A 245 -6.49 6.34 -15.10
C LEU A 245 -5.33 6.42 -14.09
N PHE A 246 -4.17 5.89 -14.44
CA PHE A 246 -2.97 5.99 -13.61
C PHE A 246 -2.62 7.46 -13.32
N LEU A 247 -2.59 8.33 -14.35
CA LEU A 247 -2.32 9.75 -14.19
C LEU A 247 -3.38 10.46 -13.34
N LEU A 248 -4.67 10.14 -13.53
CA LEU A 248 -5.76 10.70 -12.72
C LEU A 248 -5.62 10.38 -11.22
N ILE A 249 -4.99 9.28 -10.86
CA ILE A 249 -4.74 8.91 -9.46
C ILE A 249 -3.46 9.58 -8.95
N VAL A 250 -2.39 9.61 -9.74
CA VAL A 250 -1.06 10.09 -9.30
C VAL A 250 -0.96 11.61 -9.30
N LEU A 251 -1.43 12.27 -10.36
CA LEU A 251 -1.20 13.71 -10.56
C LEU A 251 -1.85 14.64 -9.54
N PRO A 252 -3.07 14.39 -9.02
CA PRO A 252 -3.73 15.35 -8.14
C PRO A 252 -2.87 15.76 -6.95
N TRP A 253 -2.29 14.80 -6.23
CA TRP A 253 -1.42 15.12 -5.10
C TRP A 253 -0.12 15.80 -5.54
N HIS A 254 0.54 15.32 -6.59
CA HIS A 254 1.79 15.91 -7.06
C HIS A 254 1.61 17.35 -7.53
N ILE A 255 0.48 17.67 -8.15
CA ILE A 255 0.15 19.05 -8.56
C ILE A 255 -0.14 19.91 -7.31
N LEU A 256 -0.96 19.43 -6.39
CA LEU A 256 -1.32 20.19 -5.19
C LEU A 256 -0.11 20.48 -4.31
N VAL A 257 0.78 19.51 -4.09
CA VAL A 257 1.98 19.72 -3.28
C VAL A 257 2.96 20.66 -3.96
N GLN A 258 3.10 20.60 -5.30
CA GLN A 258 3.95 21.52 -6.06
C GLN A 258 3.41 22.96 -6.03
N LEU A 259 2.10 23.15 -6.17
CA LEU A 259 1.50 24.47 -6.09
C LEU A 259 1.65 25.10 -4.71
N LYS A 260 1.61 24.28 -3.66
CA LYS A 260 1.77 24.71 -2.27
C LYS A 260 3.22 24.92 -1.87
N ASN A 261 4.14 24.17 -2.48
CA ASN A 261 5.56 24.14 -2.14
C ASN A 261 6.41 24.17 -3.43
N PRO A 262 6.84 25.35 -3.90
CA PRO A 262 7.60 25.48 -5.15
C PRO A 262 8.90 24.66 -5.20
N GLU A 263 9.52 24.42 -4.03
CA GLU A 263 10.75 23.63 -3.87
C GLU A 263 10.56 22.12 -4.04
N PHE A 264 9.30 21.64 -4.04
CA PHE A 264 8.99 20.20 -4.05
C PHE A 264 9.57 19.47 -5.25
N PHE A 265 9.43 20.02 -6.47
CA PHE A 265 9.88 19.36 -7.70
C PHE A 265 11.39 19.11 -7.69
N GLN A 266 12.17 20.12 -7.32
CA GLN A 266 13.63 20.00 -7.27
C GLN A 266 14.05 18.97 -6.23
N PHE A 267 13.51 19.05 -5.02
CA PHE A 267 13.85 18.12 -3.94
C PHE A 267 13.42 16.68 -4.28
N TYR A 268 12.13 16.49 -4.65
CA TYR A 268 11.57 15.15 -4.81
C TYR A 268 12.06 14.43 -6.06
N PHE A 269 12.03 15.09 -7.24
CA PHE A 269 12.41 14.45 -8.50
C PHE A 269 13.93 14.50 -8.75
N ILE A 270 14.58 15.65 -8.51
CA ILE A 270 15.99 15.80 -8.82
C ILE A 270 16.86 15.18 -7.72
N GLU A 271 16.69 15.59 -6.47
CA GLU A 271 17.59 15.15 -5.39
C GLU A 271 17.27 13.72 -4.93
N GLN A 272 16.00 13.39 -4.64
CA GLN A 272 15.64 12.11 -4.07
C GLN A 272 15.52 10.98 -5.10
N GLN A 273 15.11 11.25 -6.34
CA GLN A 273 14.90 10.21 -7.35
C GLN A 273 16.08 10.09 -8.33
N PHE A 274 16.83 11.15 -8.60
CA PHE A 274 17.92 11.14 -9.57
C PHE A 274 19.30 11.20 -8.90
N LEU A 275 19.60 12.23 -8.12
CA LEU A 275 20.93 12.42 -7.52
C LEU A 275 21.27 11.38 -6.47
N ARG A 276 20.29 10.90 -5.70
CA ARG A 276 20.49 9.85 -4.70
C ARG A 276 21.05 8.54 -5.27
N TYR A 277 20.75 8.23 -6.54
CA TYR A 277 21.24 7.02 -7.20
C TYR A 277 22.44 7.25 -8.10
N SER A 278 22.72 8.50 -8.49
CA SER A 278 23.78 8.85 -9.43
C SER A 278 25.02 9.48 -8.80
N THR A 279 24.94 9.93 -7.54
CA THR A 279 26.06 10.63 -6.89
C THR A 279 26.32 10.11 -5.47
N LEU A 280 27.61 10.10 -5.06
CA LEU A 280 28.04 9.75 -3.69
C LEU A 280 27.62 10.80 -2.63
N ILE A 281 27.08 11.94 -3.06
CA ILE A 281 26.71 13.07 -2.19
C ILE A 281 25.46 12.76 -1.34
N ALA A 282 24.64 11.81 -1.72
CA ALA A 282 23.38 11.47 -1.06
C ALA A 282 23.50 10.37 0.02
N GLN A 283 24.70 10.06 0.49
CA GLN A 283 24.93 9.10 1.60
C GLN A 283 24.99 9.83 2.96
N ARG A 284 24.01 10.69 3.24
CA ARG A 284 23.80 11.26 4.58
C ARG A 284 22.45 10.88 5.14
#